data_2aae9ae89d7f2ccc81f8c73db57a64a1
#
_entry.id   2aae9ae89d7f2ccc81f8c73db57a64a1
#
_cell.length_a   1.000
_cell.length_b   1.000
_cell.length_c   1.000
_cell.angle_alpha   90.00
_cell.angle_beta   90.00
_cell.angle_gamma   90.00
#
_symmetry.space_group_name_H-M   'P 1'
#
loop_
_entity.id
_entity.type
_entity.pdbx_description
1 polymer ?
#
loop_
_entity_poly.entity_id
_entity_poly.type
_entity_poly.pdbx_seq_one_letter_code
_entity_poly.pdbx_strand_id
1 'polypeptide(L)'
;MLIDSRLRSVHAPDGTDPDPEQQQLVKQLITSQGPEGVEDVLDGACTLIFMYMKWLREAHEAHDKDVVEYVVPSLVTTLRRMTLSIPPETIPTMTGMVIAAAIGLSPTLWRQQYGDWKRTELTPLEATAFLLADHINRMTDDPNFATRMITEALTQLEAGDEEDA
;
A
#
# COMPACT_ATOMS: atom_id res chain seq x y z
N MET A 1 9.24 5.04 6.54
CA MET A 1 9.09 5.11 8.01
C MET A 1 7.73 4.64 8.49
N LEU A 2 6.63 5.19 7.99
CA LEU A 2 5.27 4.76 8.34
C LEU A 2 5.00 3.30 7.97
N ILE A 3 5.40 2.88 6.78
CA ILE A 3 5.24 1.51 6.27
C ILE A 3 6.03 0.52 7.14
N ASP A 4 7.27 0.86 7.48
CA ASP A 4 8.11 0.00 8.30
C ASP A 4 7.50 -0.24 9.69
N SER A 5 7.00 0.82 10.34
CA SER A 5 6.35 0.72 11.63
C SER A 5 5.12 -0.19 11.59
N ARG A 6 4.34 -0.12 10.52
CA ARG A 6 3.13 -0.92 10.37
C ARG A 6 3.41 -2.36 9.97
N LEU A 7 4.47 -2.60 9.21
CA LEU A 7 4.93 -3.96 8.92
C LEU A 7 5.30 -4.69 10.21
N ARG A 8 5.95 -4.00 11.13
CA ARG A 8 6.23 -4.57 12.46
C ARG A 8 4.96 -4.93 13.22
N SER A 9 3.93 -4.08 13.12
CA SER A 9 2.63 -4.33 13.75
C SER A 9 1.91 -5.54 13.13
N VAL A 10 1.98 -5.70 11.81
CA VAL A 10 1.41 -6.84 11.10
C VAL A 10 2.10 -8.15 11.51
N HIS A 11 3.39 -8.10 11.80
CA HIS A 11 4.16 -9.26 12.22
C HIS A 11 4.11 -9.53 13.73
N ALA A 12 3.53 -8.61 14.53
CA ALA A 12 3.42 -8.80 15.97
C ALA A 12 2.48 -9.98 16.27
N PRO A 13 2.93 -11.01 17.00
CA PRO A 13 2.06 -12.11 17.37
C PRO A 13 0.98 -11.65 18.36
N ASP A 14 -0.21 -12.22 18.23
CA ASP A 14 -1.28 -12.21 19.22
C ASP A 14 -1.99 -10.88 19.51
N GLY A 15 -2.22 -10.07 18.50
CA GLY A 15 -3.14 -8.95 18.64
C GLY A 15 -2.84 -8.00 19.79
N THR A 16 -1.56 -7.87 20.15
CA THR A 16 -1.12 -6.83 21.05
C THR A 16 -1.44 -5.47 20.48
N ASP A 17 -1.85 -4.54 21.32
CA ASP A 17 -2.15 -3.17 20.91
C ASP A 17 -1.03 -2.60 20.04
N PRO A 18 -1.38 -1.83 18.98
CA PRO A 18 -0.37 -1.20 18.14
C PRO A 18 0.62 -0.41 18.99
N ASP A 19 1.89 -0.48 18.62
CA ASP A 19 2.97 0.25 19.26
C ASP A 19 2.56 1.72 19.48
N PRO A 20 2.71 2.29 20.69
CA PRO A 20 2.38 3.70 20.95
C PRO A 20 3.08 4.68 20.00
N GLU A 21 4.30 4.39 19.57
CA GLU A 21 5.02 5.17 18.56
C GLU A 21 4.29 5.19 17.24
N GLN A 22 3.75 4.06 16.84
CA GLN A 22 3.02 3.90 15.59
C GLN A 22 1.71 4.67 15.62
N GLN A 23 0.98 4.60 16.72
CA GLN A 23 -0.25 5.38 16.92
C GLN A 23 0.04 6.89 16.88
N GLN A 24 1.14 7.33 17.47
CA GLN A 24 1.55 8.73 17.43
C GLN A 24 1.90 9.18 16.02
N LEU A 25 2.62 8.37 15.24
CA LEU A 25 2.96 8.68 13.85
C LEU A 25 1.72 8.84 12.99
N VAL A 26 0.74 7.94 13.14
CA VAL A 26 -0.53 8.02 12.42
C VAL A 26 -1.31 9.26 12.84
N LYS A 27 -1.40 9.54 14.15
CA LYS A 27 -2.07 10.74 14.66
C LYS A 27 -1.41 12.03 14.20
N GLN A 28 -0.08 12.08 14.20
CA GLN A 28 0.67 13.24 13.72
C GLN A 28 0.43 13.49 12.24
N LEU A 29 0.40 12.44 11.44
CA LEU A 29 0.09 12.54 10.01
C LEU A 29 -1.33 13.06 9.77
N ILE A 30 -2.30 12.57 10.53
CA ILE A 30 -3.70 12.98 10.39
C ILE A 30 -3.91 14.40 10.94
N THR A 31 -3.26 14.75 12.08
CA THR A 31 -3.49 16.03 12.77
C THR A 31 -2.71 17.19 12.15
N SER A 32 -1.53 16.94 11.57
CA SER A 32 -0.66 18.01 11.05
C SER A 32 -1.12 18.55 9.71
N GLN A 33 -2.01 17.88 8.99
CA GLN A 33 -2.34 18.21 7.61
C GLN A 33 -3.82 18.58 7.36
N GLY A 34 -4.70 18.41 8.35
CA GLY A 34 -6.11 18.77 8.21
C GLY A 34 -6.83 17.98 7.12
N PRO A 35 -7.96 18.52 6.56
CA PRO A 35 -8.73 17.83 5.52
C PRO A 35 -7.95 17.56 4.22
N GLU A 36 -7.04 18.46 3.86
CA GLU A 36 -6.19 18.31 2.67
C GLU A 36 -5.17 17.17 2.85
N GLY A 37 -4.75 16.93 4.10
CA GLY A 37 -3.81 15.85 4.42
C GLY A 37 -4.36 14.46 4.22
N VAL A 38 -5.68 14.25 4.35
CA VAL A 38 -6.33 12.96 4.08
C VAL A 38 -6.22 12.60 2.60
N GLU A 39 -6.44 13.57 1.71
CA GLU A 39 -6.27 13.37 0.26
C GLU A 39 -4.82 13.02 -0.08
N ASP A 40 -3.84 13.69 0.53
CA ASP A 40 -2.42 13.40 0.34
C ASP A 40 -2.06 11.99 0.82
N VAL A 41 -2.64 11.54 1.92
CA VAL A 41 -2.43 10.17 2.43
C VAL A 41 -3.04 9.14 1.47
N LEU A 42 -4.22 9.42 0.94
CA LEU A 42 -4.89 8.56 -0.05
C LEU A 42 -4.07 8.47 -1.34
N ASP A 43 -3.62 9.60 -1.85
CA ASP A 43 -2.78 9.65 -3.06
C ASP A 43 -1.43 8.96 -2.83
N GLY A 44 -0.84 9.15 -1.65
CA GLY A 44 0.40 8.48 -1.25
C GLY A 44 0.24 6.96 -1.21
N ALA A 45 -0.85 6.47 -0.61
CA ALA A 45 -1.14 5.05 -0.57
C ALA A 45 -1.37 4.47 -1.97
N CYS A 46 -2.10 5.19 -2.83
CA CYS A 46 -2.31 4.80 -4.22
C CYS A 46 -0.99 4.70 -4.98
N THR A 47 -0.10 5.65 -4.78
CA THR A 47 1.23 5.66 -5.40
C THR A 47 2.05 4.45 -4.95
N LEU A 48 2.05 4.16 -3.64
CA LEU A 48 2.75 2.99 -3.10
C LEU A 48 2.23 1.68 -3.70
N ILE A 49 0.92 1.53 -3.75
CA ILE A 49 0.28 0.34 -4.32
C ILE A 49 0.67 0.17 -5.78
N PHE A 50 0.65 1.26 -6.55
CA PHE A 50 1.07 1.22 -7.96
C PHE A 50 2.52 0.77 -8.11
N MET A 51 3.42 1.31 -7.31
CA MET A 51 4.84 0.97 -7.35
C MET A 51 5.10 -0.48 -6.93
N TYR A 52 4.43 -0.95 -5.86
CA TYR A 52 4.53 -2.33 -5.42
C TYR A 52 4.01 -3.30 -6.46
N MET A 53 2.87 -3.00 -7.07
CA MET A 53 2.29 -3.87 -8.11
C MET A 53 3.15 -3.90 -9.36
N LYS A 54 3.76 -2.78 -9.73
CA LYS A 54 4.71 -2.72 -10.84
C LYS A 54 5.92 -3.63 -10.58
N TRP A 55 6.51 -3.54 -9.40
CA TRP A 55 7.64 -4.38 -9.02
C TRP A 55 7.25 -5.87 -9.00
N LEU A 56 6.10 -6.19 -8.40
CA LEU A 56 5.60 -7.56 -8.34
C LEU A 56 5.32 -8.13 -9.72
N ARG A 57 4.75 -7.32 -10.62
CA ARG A 57 4.51 -7.72 -12.00
C ARG A 57 5.82 -8.09 -12.69
N GLU A 58 6.82 -7.23 -12.61
CA GLU A 58 8.13 -7.47 -13.21
C GLU A 58 8.79 -8.73 -12.62
N ALA A 59 8.72 -8.90 -11.32
CA ALA A 59 9.29 -10.07 -10.64
C ALA A 59 8.60 -11.38 -11.07
N HIS A 60 7.28 -11.37 -11.23
CA HIS A 60 6.54 -12.57 -11.66
C HIS A 60 6.72 -12.85 -13.15
N GLU A 61 6.75 -11.83 -13.99
CA GLU A 61 7.00 -11.98 -15.43
C GLU A 61 8.38 -12.60 -15.70
N ALA A 62 9.38 -12.26 -14.90
CA ALA A 62 10.71 -12.86 -14.99
C ALA A 62 10.70 -14.37 -14.78
N HIS A 63 9.69 -14.92 -14.12
CA HIS A 63 9.49 -16.36 -13.91
C HIS A 63 8.30 -16.92 -14.70
N ASP A 64 7.83 -16.20 -15.71
CA ASP A 64 6.71 -16.59 -16.58
C ASP A 64 5.42 -16.82 -15.76
N LYS A 65 5.15 -15.98 -14.76
CA LYS A 65 3.98 -16.06 -13.87
C LYS A 65 3.16 -14.80 -13.96
N ASP A 66 1.83 -14.93 -13.76
CA ASP A 66 0.90 -13.81 -13.74
C ASP A 66 0.74 -13.28 -12.31
N VAL A 67 1.08 -12.02 -12.09
CA VAL A 67 0.97 -11.36 -10.79
C VAL A 67 -0.46 -11.38 -10.25
N VAL A 68 -1.47 -11.23 -11.09
CA VAL A 68 -2.87 -11.26 -10.68
C VAL A 68 -3.23 -12.62 -10.11
N GLU A 69 -2.78 -13.70 -10.72
CA GLU A 69 -3.05 -15.06 -10.27
C GLU A 69 -2.37 -15.39 -8.94
N TYR A 70 -1.15 -14.90 -8.72
CA TYR A 70 -0.33 -15.28 -7.56
C TYR A 70 -0.46 -14.32 -6.37
N VAL A 71 -0.71 -13.05 -6.61
CA VAL A 71 -0.74 -12.02 -5.55
C VAL A 71 -2.15 -11.70 -5.08
N VAL A 72 -3.09 -11.51 -6.00
CA VAL A 72 -4.43 -11.03 -5.69
C VAL A 72 -5.21 -11.99 -4.78
N PRO A 73 -5.24 -13.32 -5.02
CA PRO A 73 -6.00 -14.23 -4.15
C PRO A 73 -5.48 -14.24 -2.71
N SER A 74 -4.18 -14.18 -2.51
CA SER A 74 -3.56 -14.13 -1.18
C SER A 74 -3.92 -12.83 -0.45
N LEU A 75 -3.86 -11.70 -1.15
CA LEU A 75 -4.24 -10.39 -0.62
C LEU A 75 -5.72 -10.39 -0.18
N VAL A 76 -6.61 -10.84 -1.05
CA VAL A 76 -8.06 -10.88 -0.78
C VAL A 76 -8.35 -11.78 0.43
N THR A 77 -7.73 -12.95 0.50
CA THR A 77 -7.89 -13.87 1.63
C THR A 77 -7.48 -13.20 2.94
N THR A 78 -6.36 -12.49 2.94
CA THR A 78 -5.88 -11.78 4.13
C THR A 78 -6.81 -10.63 4.53
N LEU A 79 -7.27 -9.84 3.56
CA LEU A 79 -8.22 -8.75 3.83
C LEU A 79 -9.53 -9.27 4.43
N ARG A 80 -10.03 -10.40 3.94
CA ARG A 80 -11.25 -11.04 4.48
C ARG A 80 -11.10 -11.50 5.92
N ARG A 81 -9.89 -11.83 6.35
CA ARG A 81 -9.61 -12.23 7.74
C ARG A 81 -9.57 -11.04 8.70
N MET A 82 -9.34 -9.84 8.18
CA MET A 82 -9.24 -8.61 8.97
C MET A 82 -10.62 -7.99 9.25
N THR A 83 -11.56 -8.79 9.73
CA THR A 83 -12.98 -8.41 9.86
C THR A 83 -13.24 -7.24 10.80
N LEU A 84 -12.36 -6.99 11.76
CA LEU A 84 -12.50 -5.87 12.71
C LEU A 84 -12.03 -4.54 12.12
N SER A 85 -11.13 -4.58 11.15
CA SER A 85 -10.49 -3.38 10.59
C SER A 85 -10.95 -3.08 9.16
N ILE A 86 -11.39 -4.10 8.43
CA ILE A 86 -11.71 -3.99 7.01
C ILE A 86 -13.19 -4.29 6.80
N PRO A 87 -14.02 -3.28 6.44
CA PRO A 87 -15.40 -3.53 6.06
C PRO A 87 -15.47 -4.44 4.82
N PRO A 88 -16.25 -5.53 4.86
CA PRO A 88 -16.31 -6.48 3.73
C PRO A 88 -16.67 -5.85 2.39
N GLU A 89 -17.52 -4.81 2.41
CA GLU A 89 -17.95 -4.09 1.21
C GLU A 89 -16.82 -3.33 0.51
N THR A 90 -15.69 -3.09 1.17
CA THR A 90 -14.53 -2.41 0.58
C THR A 90 -13.59 -3.36 -0.16
N ILE A 91 -13.70 -4.67 0.09
CA ILE A 91 -12.80 -5.67 -0.50
C ILE A 91 -12.87 -5.71 -2.02
N PRO A 92 -14.06 -5.70 -2.67
CA PRO A 92 -14.13 -5.64 -4.13
C PRO A 92 -13.44 -4.41 -4.72
N THR A 93 -13.56 -3.25 -4.05
CA THR A 93 -12.90 -2.01 -4.49
C THR A 93 -11.38 -2.16 -4.42
N MET A 94 -10.85 -2.68 -3.32
CA MET A 94 -9.41 -2.94 -3.16
C MET A 94 -8.91 -3.94 -4.20
N THR A 95 -9.66 -5.00 -4.43
CA THR A 95 -9.33 -6.02 -5.42
C THR A 95 -9.27 -5.42 -6.84
N GLY A 96 -10.28 -4.65 -7.22
CA GLY A 96 -10.33 -4.00 -8.52
C GLY A 96 -9.18 -3.02 -8.74
N MET A 97 -8.85 -2.26 -7.72
CA MET A 97 -7.74 -1.31 -7.74
C MET A 97 -6.38 -2.01 -7.93
N VAL A 98 -6.14 -3.10 -7.21
CA VAL A 98 -4.89 -3.87 -7.32
C VAL A 98 -4.76 -4.50 -8.69
N ILE A 99 -5.85 -5.04 -9.24
CA ILE A 99 -5.87 -5.59 -10.60
C ILE A 99 -5.57 -4.50 -11.63
N ALA A 100 -6.17 -3.31 -11.48
CA ALA A 100 -5.90 -2.18 -12.37
C ALA A 100 -4.42 -1.78 -12.32
N ALA A 101 -3.84 -1.71 -11.14
CA ALA A 101 -2.41 -1.44 -10.96
C ALA A 101 -1.54 -2.51 -11.62
N ALA A 102 -1.94 -3.78 -11.54
CA ALA A 102 -1.22 -4.89 -12.16
C ALA A 102 -1.15 -4.77 -13.68
N ILE A 103 -2.16 -4.20 -14.32
CA ILE A 103 -2.17 -3.99 -15.78
C ILE A 103 -1.60 -2.62 -16.20
N GLY A 104 -1.07 -1.86 -15.23
CA GLY A 104 -0.39 -0.60 -15.51
C GLY A 104 -1.24 0.66 -15.36
N LEU A 105 -2.46 0.55 -14.84
CA LEU A 105 -3.32 1.70 -14.59
C LEU A 105 -3.11 2.22 -13.16
N SER A 106 -2.83 3.51 -13.02
CA SER A 106 -2.69 4.14 -11.70
C SER A 106 -3.98 3.98 -10.88
N PRO A 107 -3.88 3.56 -9.59
CA PRO A 107 -5.05 3.51 -8.71
C PRO A 107 -5.80 4.83 -8.59
N THR A 108 -5.10 5.95 -8.59
CA THR A 108 -5.71 7.29 -8.57
C THR A 108 -6.60 7.51 -9.80
N LEU A 109 -6.07 7.21 -11.00
CA LEU A 109 -6.83 7.34 -12.25
C LEU A 109 -8.00 6.36 -12.31
N TRP A 110 -7.78 5.13 -11.85
CA TRP A 110 -8.82 4.12 -11.77
C TRP A 110 -9.98 4.59 -10.88
N ARG A 111 -9.65 5.14 -9.71
CA ARG A 111 -10.67 5.62 -8.76
C ARG A 111 -11.47 6.80 -9.29
N GLN A 112 -10.84 7.71 -10.04
CA GLN A 112 -11.53 8.88 -10.62
C GLN A 112 -12.74 8.49 -11.47
N GLN A 113 -12.74 7.28 -12.04
CA GLN A 113 -13.88 6.76 -12.82
C GLN A 113 -15.09 6.42 -11.95
N TYR A 114 -14.91 6.22 -10.65
CA TYR A 114 -15.95 5.77 -9.71
C TYR A 114 -16.30 6.82 -8.64
N GLY A 115 -15.72 8.00 -8.71
CA GLY A 115 -15.94 9.07 -7.73
C GLY A 115 -14.83 9.17 -6.69
N ASP A 116 -15.06 9.98 -5.68
CA ASP A 116 -14.06 10.23 -4.65
C ASP A 116 -13.92 9.08 -3.66
N TRP A 117 -12.74 8.97 -3.04
CA TRP A 117 -12.51 8.03 -1.97
C TRP A 117 -13.41 8.31 -0.78
N LYS A 118 -13.97 7.25 -0.19
CA LYS A 118 -14.77 7.34 1.04
C LYS A 118 -13.86 7.19 2.26
N ARG A 119 -14.25 7.79 3.37
CA ARG A 119 -13.50 7.65 4.64
C ARG A 119 -13.35 6.20 5.08
N THR A 120 -14.36 5.39 4.84
CA THR A 120 -14.35 3.95 5.15
C THR A 120 -13.34 3.16 4.33
N GLU A 121 -12.83 3.74 3.25
CA GLU A 121 -11.85 3.12 2.37
C GLU A 121 -10.41 3.42 2.74
N LEU A 122 -10.16 4.37 3.66
CA LEU A 122 -8.81 4.76 4.07
C LEU A 122 -8.05 3.60 4.72
N THR A 123 -8.62 2.97 5.74
CA THR A 123 -7.99 1.84 6.42
C THR A 123 -7.79 0.64 5.48
N PRO A 124 -8.78 0.24 4.66
CA PRO A 124 -8.55 -0.78 3.65
C PRO A 124 -7.42 -0.45 2.66
N LEU A 125 -7.34 0.80 2.23
CA LEU A 125 -6.31 1.24 1.30
C LEU A 125 -4.91 1.14 1.92
N GLU A 126 -4.76 1.60 3.15
CA GLU A 126 -3.51 1.48 3.89
C GLU A 126 -3.13 0.02 4.14
N ALA A 127 -4.11 -0.80 4.55
CA ALA A 127 -3.88 -2.23 4.76
C ALA A 127 -3.43 -2.92 3.48
N THR A 128 -4.00 -2.57 2.34
CA THR A 128 -3.59 -3.11 1.04
C THR A 128 -2.13 -2.78 0.75
N ALA A 129 -1.73 -1.53 0.96
CA ALA A 129 -0.34 -1.12 0.77
C ALA A 129 0.62 -1.91 1.67
N PHE A 130 0.26 -2.11 2.94
CA PHE A 130 1.10 -2.87 3.88
C PHE A 130 1.22 -4.33 3.51
N LEU A 131 0.12 -4.95 3.10
CA LEU A 131 0.12 -6.37 2.72
C LEU A 131 0.97 -6.60 1.47
N LEU A 132 0.94 -5.67 0.52
CA LEU A 132 1.79 -5.74 -0.66
C LEU A 132 3.26 -5.57 -0.28
N ALA A 133 3.58 -4.61 0.58
CA ALA A 133 4.95 -4.41 1.08
C ALA A 133 5.46 -5.65 1.82
N ASP A 134 4.63 -6.23 2.68
CA ASP A 134 4.95 -7.46 3.40
C ASP A 134 5.21 -8.63 2.46
N HIS A 135 4.38 -8.78 1.43
CA HIS A 135 4.55 -9.80 0.41
C HIS A 135 5.90 -9.67 -0.31
N ILE A 136 6.26 -8.46 -0.70
CA ILE A 136 7.56 -8.16 -1.34
C ILE A 136 8.72 -8.49 -0.40
N ASN A 137 8.61 -8.10 0.86
CA ASN A 137 9.65 -8.38 1.85
C ASN A 137 9.84 -9.88 2.07
N ARG A 138 8.77 -10.65 2.07
CA ARG A 138 8.85 -12.12 2.17
C ARG A 138 9.46 -12.75 0.93
N MET A 139 9.10 -12.28 -0.26
CA MET A 139 9.66 -12.79 -1.51
C MET A 139 11.16 -12.55 -1.61
N THR A 140 11.64 -11.43 -1.08
CA THR A 140 13.05 -11.05 -1.13
C THR A 140 13.85 -11.53 0.08
N ASP A 141 13.17 -12.12 1.07
CA ASP A 141 13.74 -12.52 2.36
C ASP A 141 14.47 -11.35 3.04
N ASP A 142 13.93 -10.15 2.91
CA ASP A 142 14.48 -8.91 3.44
C ASP A 142 13.36 -8.05 4.03
N PRO A 143 13.28 -7.90 5.37
CA PRO A 143 12.17 -7.18 6.01
C PRO A 143 12.14 -5.67 5.70
N ASN A 144 13.17 -5.14 5.08
CA ASN A 144 13.28 -3.71 4.75
C ASN A 144 13.30 -3.43 3.25
N PHE A 145 13.12 -4.44 2.42
CA PHE A 145 13.25 -4.30 0.97
C PHE A 145 12.24 -3.30 0.39
N ALA A 146 10.96 -3.43 0.75
CA ALA A 146 9.91 -2.54 0.24
C ALA A 146 10.16 -1.08 0.64
N THR A 147 10.59 -0.86 1.89
CA THR A 147 10.89 0.49 2.39
C THR A 147 12.06 1.11 1.62
N ARG A 148 13.14 0.36 1.41
CA ARG A 148 14.30 0.84 0.63
C ARG A 148 13.92 1.15 -0.81
N MET A 149 13.13 0.29 -1.43
CA MET A 149 12.66 0.49 -2.81
C MET A 149 11.93 1.82 -2.96
N ILE A 150 11.03 2.15 -2.03
CA ILE A 150 10.29 3.41 -2.05
C ILE A 150 11.23 4.59 -1.78
N THR A 151 12.13 4.48 -0.82
CA THR A 151 13.11 5.53 -0.49
C THR A 151 13.99 5.85 -1.70
N GLU A 152 14.48 4.84 -2.39
CA GLU A 152 15.29 5.02 -3.60
C GLU A 152 14.48 5.69 -4.73
N ALA A 153 13.23 5.29 -4.93
CA ALA A 153 12.37 5.90 -5.93
C ALA A 153 12.09 7.38 -5.65
N LEU A 154 11.83 7.73 -4.39
CA LEU A 154 11.62 9.12 -3.98
C LEU A 154 12.89 9.96 -4.16
N THR A 155 14.05 9.40 -3.82
CA THR A 155 15.34 10.08 -4.01
C THR A 155 15.61 10.35 -5.50
N GLN A 156 15.28 9.41 -6.38
CA GLN A 156 15.43 9.59 -7.83
C GLN A 156 14.50 10.67 -8.37
N LEU A 157 13.27 10.76 -7.87
CA LEU A 157 12.33 11.81 -8.26
C LEU A 157 12.82 13.19 -7.84
N GLU A 158 13.32 13.32 -6.61
CA GLU A 158 13.88 14.58 -6.11
C GLU A 158 15.10 15.02 -6.92
N ALA A 159 16.00 14.08 -7.27
CA ALA A 159 17.16 14.36 -8.10
C ALA A 159 16.79 14.78 -9.53
N GLY A 160 15.71 14.19 -10.07
CA GLY A 160 15.18 14.56 -11.39
C GLY A 160 14.62 15.97 -11.42
N ASP A 161 13.92 16.37 -10.36
CA ASP A 161 13.35 17.72 -10.25
C ASP A 161 14.44 18.80 -10.12
N GLU A 162 15.57 18.49 -9.49
CA GLU A 162 16.70 19.41 -9.39
C GLU A 162 17.43 19.62 -10.73
N GLU A 163 17.45 18.60 -11.60
CA GLU A 163 18.08 18.72 -12.92
C GLU A 163 17.24 19.53 -13.91
N ASP A 164 15.93 19.53 -13.78
CA ASP A 164 15.03 20.29 -14.64
C ASP A 164 14.83 21.75 -14.18
N ALA A 165 15.33 22.09 -13.05
CA ALA A 165 15.34 23.46 -12.53
C ALA A 165 16.64 24.16 -12.90
#